data_19f28e17bccb49fb043e5c4f95964e62
#
_entry.id   19f28e17bccb49fb043e5c4f95964e62
#
_cell.length_a   1.000
_cell.length_b   1.000
_cell.length_c   1.000
_cell.angle_alpha   90.00
_cell.angle_beta   90.00
_cell.angle_gamma   90.00
#
_symmetry.space_group_name_H-M   'P 1'
#
loop_
_entity.id
_entity.type
_entity.pdbx_description
1 polymer ?
#
loop_
_entity_poly.entity_id
_entity_poly.type
_entity_poly.pdbx_seq_one_letter_code
_entity_poly.pdbx_strand_id
1 'polypeptide(L)'
;MQGKADGSHVWFDPIGLHVQPGQTIRWINLDPGNSHTATAYHPKNFDRPPRIPENAEPWNSDYLLPNEAFSVTLRVEGVYDFFCIPHEHAGMVGRIVVGNPGSHSQRESAGQALPDIALQAFPSIDEIMQQRVVRRT
;
A
#
# COMPACT_ATOMS: atom_id res chain seq x y z
N MET A 1 7.81 7.20 0.65
CA MET A 1 8.40 6.17 1.53
C MET A 1 9.38 6.86 2.44
N GLN A 2 9.24 6.63 3.73
CA GLN A 2 9.98 7.36 4.76
C GLN A 2 10.67 6.38 5.71
N GLY A 3 11.68 6.89 6.41
CA GLY A 3 12.37 6.15 7.45
C GLY A 3 13.15 7.08 8.35
N LYS A 4 13.34 6.65 9.60
CA LYS A 4 14.22 7.38 10.50
C LYS A 4 15.67 7.13 10.13
N ALA A 5 16.54 8.11 10.43
CA ALA A 5 17.95 8.06 10.02
C ALA A 5 18.66 6.81 10.54
N ASP A 6 18.25 6.28 11.70
CA ASP A 6 18.84 5.08 12.30
C ASP A 6 18.20 3.77 11.80
N GLY A 7 17.22 3.84 10.89
CA GLY A 7 16.54 2.66 10.36
C GLY A 7 15.54 2.03 11.31
N SER A 8 15.26 2.63 12.45
CA SER A 8 14.39 2.03 13.48
C SER A 8 12.91 2.06 13.13
N HIS A 9 12.50 2.89 12.19
CA HIS A 9 11.10 3.02 11.79
C HIS A 9 11.01 3.36 10.32
N VAL A 10 10.16 2.64 9.60
CA VAL A 10 9.93 2.82 8.16
C VAL A 10 8.42 2.82 7.92
N TRP A 11 7.95 3.66 6.99
CA TRP A 11 6.51 3.78 6.73
C TRP A 11 6.22 4.41 5.38
N PHE A 12 4.98 4.19 4.90
CA PHE A 12 4.43 4.96 3.78
C PHE A 12 3.75 6.21 4.33
N ASP A 13 4.01 7.34 3.73
CA ASP A 13 3.38 8.60 4.11
C ASP A 13 2.83 9.30 2.87
N PRO A 14 1.51 9.40 2.72
CA PRO A 14 0.47 8.89 3.61
C PRO A 14 0.33 7.36 3.54
N ILE A 15 -0.28 6.78 4.56
CA ILE A 15 -0.54 5.35 4.62
C ILE A 15 -1.87 4.99 3.94
N GLY A 16 -2.78 5.94 3.84
CA GLY A 16 -4.08 5.75 3.21
C GLY A 16 -4.45 6.90 2.31
N LEU A 17 -5.04 6.59 1.16
CA LEU A 17 -5.48 7.58 0.18
C LEU A 17 -6.83 7.20 -0.41
N HIS A 18 -7.69 8.22 -0.60
CA HIS A 18 -8.89 8.09 -1.43
C HIS A 18 -8.67 8.89 -2.72
N VAL A 19 -8.77 8.21 -3.86
CA VAL A 19 -8.55 8.81 -5.17
C VAL A 19 -9.69 8.43 -6.10
N GLN A 20 -9.77 9.12 -7.24
CA GLN A 20 -10.76 8.81 -8.27
C GLN A 20 -10.18 7.87 -9.31
N PRO A 21 -11.04 7.07 -10.00
CA PRO A 21 -10.55 6.23 -11.09
C PRO A 21 -9.81 7.04 -12.15
N GLY A 22 -8.68 6.53 -12.60
CA GLY A 22 -7.86 7.19 -13.60
C GLY A 22 -6.75 8.07 -13.03
N GLN A 23 -6.73 8.27 -11.71
CA GLN A 23 -5.63 9.01 -11.09
C GLN A 23 -4.37 8.18 -11.00
N THR A 24 -3.24 8.85 -11.10
CA THR A 24 -1.92 8.23 -11.01
C THR A 24 -1.38 8.41 -9.60
N ILE A 25 -0.93 7.30 -9.02
CA ILE A 25 -0.25 7.30 -7.73
C ILE A 25 1.24 7.22 -7.98
N ARG A 26 2.00 8.06 -7.31
CA ARG A 26 3.45 8.07 -7.42
C ARG A 26 4.07 7.85 -6.06
N TRP A 27 4.90 6.82 -5.96
CA TRP A 27 5.71 6.57 -4.76
C TRP A 27 7.11 7.11 -5.00
N ILE A 28 7.63 7.82 -4.02
CA ILE A 28 9.00 8.34 -4.04
C ILE A 28 9.69 7.85 -2.78
N ASN A 29 10.87 7.28 -2.93
CA ASN A 29 11.65 6.88 -1.77
C ASN A 29 12.45 8.07 -1.26
N LEU A 30 12.01 8.64 -0.14
CA LEU A 30 12.67 9.76 0.52
C LEU A 30 13.50 9.33 1.73
N ASP A 31 13.61 8.02 1.95
CA ASP A 31 14.40 7.47 3.06
C ASP A 31 15.86 7.34 2.63
N PRO A 32 16.77 8.11 3.20
CA PRO A 32 18.17 8.06 2.76
C PRO A 32 18.90 6.80 3.20
N GLY A 33 18.33 6.03 4.12
CA GLY A 33 19.00 4.88 4.72
C GLY A 33 18.53 3.50 4.22
N ASN A 34 17.43 3.44 3.46
CA ASN A 34 16.86 2.15 3.06
C ASN A 34 16.34 2.15 1.64
N SER A 35 16.45 1.00 0.98
CA SER A 35 15.67 0.74 -0.23
C SER A 35 14.27 0.30 0.17
N HIS A 36 13.27 0.67 -0.61
CA HIS A 36 11.87 0.30 -0.37
C HIS A 36 11.21 -0.16 -1.65
N THR A 37 10.11 -0.89 -1.52
CA THR A 37 9.25 -1.23 -2.65
C THR A 37 7.83 -0.75 -2.40
N ALA A 38 7.06 -0.56 -3.49
CA ALA A 38 5.62 -0.44 -3.45
C ALA A 38 5.07 -1.62 -4.25
N THR A 39 4.52 -2.60 -3.57
CA THR A 39 4.16 -3.89 -4.16
C THR A 39 2.72 -4.24 -3.80
N ALA A 40 1.89 -4.47 -4.81
CA ALA A 40 0.50 -4.85 -4.57
C ALA A 40 0.41 -6.25 -3.97
N TYR A 41 -0.51 -6.44 -3.03
CA TYR A 41 -0.83 -7.77 -2.54
C TYR A 41 -1.59 -8.53 -3.63
N HIS A 42 -0.93 -9.49 -4.24
CA HIS A 42 -1.50 -10.30 -5.31
C HIS A 42 -0.66 -11.57 -5.48
N PRO A 43 -1.27 -12.69 -5.89
CA PRO A 43 -0.52 -13.95 -6.09
C PRO A 43 0.64 -13.84 -7.08
N LYS A 44 0.58 -12.93 -8.06
CA LYS A 44 1.70 -12.72 -8.98
C LYS A 44 2.92 -12.11 -8.31
N ASN A 45 2.75 -11.52 -7.14
CA ASN A 45 3.82 -10.92 -6.36
C ASN A 45 4.13 -11.86 -5.18
N PHE A 46 4.96 -12.87 -5.43
CA PHE A 46 5.46 -13.79 -4.40
C PHE A 46 4.35 -14.57 -3.69
N ASP A 47 3.32 -14.98 -4.43
CA ASP A 47 2.18 -15.75 -3.90
C ASP A 47 1.47 -15.07 -2.72
N ARG A 48 1.47 -13.74 -2.69
CA ARG A 48 0.77 -13.00 -1.63
C ARG A 48 -0.74 -13.07 -1.83
N PRO A 49 -1.52 -12.96 -0.75
CA PRO A 49 -2.98 -12.97 -0.86
C PRO A 49 -3.50 -11.84 -1.77
N PRO A 50 -4.61 -12.08 -2.51
CA PRO A 50 -5.16 -11.04 -3.38
C PRO A 50 -5.88 -9.97 -2.55
N ARG A 51 -5.34 -8.77 -2.52
CA ARG A 51 -5.92 -7.63 -1.79
C ARG A 51 -6.02 -6.39 -2.68
N ILE A 52 -6.22 -6.59 -3.98
CA ILE A 52 -6.60 -5.56 -4.94
C ILE A 52 -7.87 -6.02 -5.65
N PRO A 53 -8.60 -5.13 -6.35
CA PRO A 53 -9.79 -5.56 -7.09
C PRO A 53 -9.45 -6.65 -8.10
N GLU A 54 -10.39 -7.58 -8.30
CA GLU A 54 -10.17 -8.76 -9.13
C GLU A 54 -9.75 -8.41 -10.55
N ASN A 55 -10.30 -7.33 -11.11
CA ASN A 55 -10.02 -6.92 -12.49
C ASN A 55 -8.85 -5.95 -12.60
N ALA A 56 -8.18 -5.65 -11.50
CA ALA A 56 -7.06 -4.72 -11.50
C ALA A 56 -5.76 -5.45 -11.78
N GLU A 57 -4.82 -4.75 -12.41
CA GLU A 57 -3.49 -5.28 -12.66
C GLU A 57 -2.61 -5.10 -11.42
N PRO A 58 -1.95 -6.15 -10.95
CA PRO A 58 -0.97 -6.00 -9.88
C PRO A 58 0.27 -5.26 -10.35
N TRP A 59 0.92 -4.57 -9.44
CA TRP A 59 2.17 -3.88 -9.73
C TRP A 59 3.23 -4.25 -8.71
N ASN A 60 4.48 -4.06 -9.08
CA ASN A 60 5.64 -4.18 -8.21
C ASN A 60 6.71 -3.22 -8.70
N SER A 61 7.05 -2.26 -7.86
CA SER A 61 8.06 -1.26 -8.22
C SER A 61 9.47 -1.82 -8.29
N ASP A 62 9.69 -3.01 -7.74
CA ASP A 62 11.00 -3.48 -7.36
C ASP A 62 11.68 -2.49 -6.40
N TYR A 63 12.95 -2.69 -6.10
CA TYR A 63 13.63 -1.88 -5.11
C TYR A 63 13.92 -0.48 -5.64
N LEU A 64 13.43 0.51 -4.90
CA LEU A 64 13.67 1.92 -5.18
C LEU A 64 14.76 2.41 -4.22
N LEU A 65 15.84 2.92 -4.78
CA LEU A 65 16.89 3.57 -4.03
C LEU A 65 16.43 4.98 -3.62
N PRO A 66 17.13 5.64 -2.69
CA PRO A 66 16.75 7.00 -2.30
C PRO A 66 16.59 7.92 -3.51
N ASN A 67 15.48 8.65 -3.52
CA ASN A 67 15.06 9.60 -4.57
C ASN A 67 14.54 8.96 -5.86
N GLU A 68 14.50 7.63 -5.95
CA GLU A 68 13.82 6.97 -7.06
C GLU A 68 12.32 6.94 -6.86
N ALA A 69 11.58 6.88 -7.96
CA ALA A 69 10.12 6.92 -7.95
C ALA A 69 9.51 5.89 -8.89
N PHE A 70 8.25 5.55 -8.61
CA PHE A 70 7.47 4.59 -9.39
C PHE A 70 6.02 5.06 -9.42
N SER A 71 5.36 4.95 -10.57
CA SER A 71 3.99 5.44 -10.74
C SER A 71 3.07 4.36 -11.31
N VAL A 72 1.82 4.37 -10.85
CA VAL A 72 0.77 3.48 -11.34
C VAL A 72 -0.52 4.30 -11.51
N THR A 73 -1.24 4.06 -12.60
CA THR A 73 -2.56 4.64 -12.80
C THR A 73 -3.61 3.61 -12.43
N LEU A 74 -4.49 3.94 -11.50
CA LEU A 74 -5.51 3.02 -10.98
C LEU A 74 -6.86 3.38 -11.57
N ARG A 75 -7.46 2.45 -12.33
CA ARG A 75 -8.71 2.69 -13.05
C ARG A 75 -9.89 1.91 -12.51
N VAL A 76 -9.65 0.77 -11.89
CA VAL A 76 -10.71 -0.09 -11.35
C VAL A 76 -11.06 0.37 -9.96
N GLU A 77 -12.35 0.64 -9.70
CA GLU A 77 -12.80 1.03 -8.37
C GLU A 77 -12.60 -0.11 -7.36
N GLY A 78 -12.28 0.25 -6.15
CA GLY A 78 -12.14 -0.71 -5.07
C GLY A 78 -11.00 -0.38 -4.13
N VAL A 79 -10.62 -1.37 -3.32
CA VAL A 79 -9.60 -1.24 -2.28
C VAL A 79 -8.33 -1.95 -2.75
N TYR A 80 -7.22 -1.23 -2.66
CA TYR A 80 -5.90 -1.73 -3.05
C TYR A 80 -4.98 -1.68 -1.83
N ASP A 81 -4.53 -2.83 -1.40
CA ASP A 81 -3.53 -2.94 -0.33
C ASP A 81 -2.17 -3.23 -0.94
N PHE A 82 -1.15 -2.60 -0.40
CA PHE A 82 0.23 -2.76 -0.87
C PHE A 82 1.20 -2.80 0.30
N PHE A 83 2.41 -3.26 0.03
CA PHE A 83 3.41 -3.45 1.07
C PHE A 83 4.81 -3.15 0.53
N CYS A 84 5.75 -3.00 1.45
CA CYS A 84 7.16 -2.93 1.14
C CYS A 84 7.77 -4.31 1.38
N ILE A 85 8.37 -4.91 0.35
CA ILE A 85 8.86 -6.30 0.43
C ILE A 85 9.78 -6.52 1.63
N PRO A 86 10.85 -5.73 1.84
CA PRO A 86 11.75 -5.98 2.96
C PRO A 86 11.21 -5.56 4.32
N HIS A 87 10.11 -4.79 4.37
CA HIS A 87 9.67 -4.19 5.63
C HIS A 87 8.21 -4.52 6.00
N GLU A 88 7.62 -5.52 5.34
CA GLU A 88 6.26 -5.95 5.68
C GLU A 88 6.15 -6.33 7.16
N HIS A 89 7.14 -7.03 7.67
CA HIS A 89 7.17 -7.46 9.07
C HIS A 89 7.47 -6.31 10.04
N ALA A 90 7.77 -5.13 9.53
CA ALA A 90 7.87 -3.90 10.32
C ALA A 90 6.57 -3.08 10.24
N GLY A 91 5.54 -3.61 9.56
CA GLY A 91 4.27 -2.92 9.40
C GLY A 91 4.25 -1.90 8.27
N MET A 92 5.20 -1.97 7.34
CA MET A 92 5.24 -1.00 6.24
C MET A 92 4.30 -1.41 5.12
N VAL A 93 3.05 -1.00 5.26
CA VAL A 93 1.96 -1.28 4.33
C VAL A 93 1.16 -0.01 4.09
N GLY A 94 0.31 -0.02 3.07
CA GLY A 94 -0.59 1.10 2.80
C GLY A 94 -1.85 0.62 2.09
N ARG A 95 -2.84 1.52 2.02
CA ARG A 95 -4.14 1.23 1.43
C ARG A 95 -4.62 2.40 0.61
N ILE A 96 -5.08 2.11 -0.61
CA ILE A 96 -5.67 3.10 -1.50
C ILE A 96 -7.10 2.67 -1.79
N VAL A 97 -8.04 3.60 -1.63
CA VAL A 97 -9.42 3.39 -2.05
C VAL A 97 -9.64 4.19 -3.32
N VAL A 98 -10.03 3.52 -4.40
CA VAL A 98 -10.30 4.15 -5.69
C VAL A 98 -11.81 4.24 -5.86
N GLY A 99 -12.32 5.45 -6.00
CA GLY A 99 -13.76 5.68 -6.20
C GLY A 99 -14.59 5.19 -5.04
N ASN A 100 -15.63 4.40 -5.34
CA ASN A 100 -16.51 3.82 -4.34
C ASN A 100 -16.04 2.40 -4.01
N PRO A 101 -15.69 2.10 -2.75
CA PRO A 101 -15.22 0.77 -2.40
C PRO A 101 -16.31 -0.31 -2.46
N GLY A 102 -17.59 0.07 -2.35
CA GLY A 102 -18.68 -0.89 -2.40
C GLY A 102 -18.61 -1.93 -1.29
N SER A 103 -18.81 -3.20 -1.65
CA SER A 103 -18.82 -4.32 -0.71
C SER A 103 -17.48 -5.05 -0.63
N HIS A 104 -16.37 -4.37 -0.90
CA HIS A 104 -15.06 -5.00 -0.97
C HIS A 104 -14.48 -5.42 0.38
N SER A 105 -15.15 -5.09 1.47
CA SER A 105 -14.69 -5.42 2.81
C SER A 105 -14.51 -6.93 3.03
N GLN A 106 -15.26 -7.78 2.32
CA GLN A 106 -15.10 -9.23 2.47
C GLN A 106 -13.73 -9.74 2.04
N ARG A 107 -12.97 -8.95 1.30
CA ARG A 107 -11.62 -9.32 0.90
C ARG A 107 -10.67 -9.42 2.08
N GLU A 108 -11.02 -8.82 3.19
CA GLU A 108 -10.17 -8.89 4.38
C GLU A 108 -10.02 -10.30 4.90
N SER A 109 -11.00 -11.17 4.62
CA SER A 109 -10.90 -12.57 5.02
C SER A 109 -9.77 -13.33 4.33
N ALA A 110 -9.26 -12.81 3.23
CA ALA A 110 -8.14 -13.42 2.51
C ALA A 110 -6.78 -13.08 3.13
N GLY A 111 -6.78 -12.36 4.25
CA GLY A 111 -5.56 -11.84 4.84
C GLY A 111 -4.83 -12.73 5.80
N GLN A 112 -5.19 -14.02 5.90
CA GLN A 112 -4.59 -14.89 6.91
C GLN A 112 -3.08 -15.05 6.78
N ALA A 113 -2.52 -14.86 5.58
CA ALA A 113 -1.10 -15.02 5.35
C ALA A 113 -0.29 -13.76 5.67
N LEU A 114 -0.93 -12.66 6.06
CA LEU A 114 -0.22 -11.44 6.41
C LEU A 114 0.22 -11.45 7.87
N PRO A 115 1.39 -10.87 8.19
CA PRO A 115 1.77 -10.68 9.59
C PRO A 115 0.75 -9.81 10.33
N ASP A 116 0.53 -10.08 11.61
CA ASP A 116 -0.40 -9.30 12.41
C ASP A 116 -0.05 -7.82 12.43
N ILE A 117 1.23 -7.48 12.49
CA ILE A 117 1.67 -6.09 12.50
C ILE A 117 1.27 -5.38 11.21
N ALA A 118 1.28 -6.07 10.08
CA ALA A 118 0.83 -5.50 8.81
C ALA A 118 -0.69 -5.30 8.83
N LEU A 119 -1.45 -6.30 9.27
CA LEU A 119 -2.90 -6.21 9.34
C LEU A 119 -3.34 -5.05 10.23
N GLN A 120 -2.67 -4.85 11.36
CA GLN A 120 -3.00 -3.78 12.30
C GLN A 120 -2.61 -2.40 11.78
N ALA A 121 -1.66 -2.32 10.86
CA ALA A 121 -1.18 -1.03 10.36
C ALA A 121 -2.12 -0.40 9.34
N PHE A 122 -2.94 -1.19 8.63
CA PHE A 122 -3.84 -0.64 7.62
C PHE A 122 -4.85 0.33 8.24
N PRO A 123 -5.02 1.53 7.69
CA PRO A 123 -6.16 2.37 8.07
C PRO A 123 -7.46 1.70 7.60
N SER A 124 -8.55 1.94 8.31
CA SER A 124 -9.84 1.40 7.89
C SER A 124 -10.30 2.11 6.61
N ILE A 125 -11.17 1.43 5.86
CA ILE A 125 -11.78 2.03 4.66
C ILE A 125 -12.57 3.29 5.06
N ASP A 126 -13.33 3.22 6.16
CA ASP A 126 -14.11 4.36 6.63
C ASP A 126 -13.23 5.56 6.95
N GLU A 127 -12.12 5.34 7.61
CA GLU A 127 -11.17 6.41 7.92
C GLU A 127 -10.65 7.08 6.65
N ILE A 128 -10.29 6.28 5.65
CA ILE A 128 -9.81 6.79 4.36
C ILE A 128 -10.90 7.59 3.65
N MET A 129 -12.14 7.07 3.64
CA MET A 129 -13.25 7.76 2.98
C MET A 129 -13.59 9.08 3.65
N GLN A 130 -13.44 9.18 4.97
CA GLN A 130 -13.72 10.40 5.70
C GLN A 130 -12.60 11.43 5.57
N GLN A 131 -11.35 10.98 5.66
CA GLN A 131 -10.19 11.88 5.72
C GLN A 131 -9.54 12.12 4.37
N ARG A 132 -9.74 11.22 3.40
CA ARG A 132 -9.13 11.20 2.07
C ARG A 132 -7.62 10.98 2.06
N VAL A 133 -6.92 11.49 3.04
CA VAL A 133 -5.47 11.29 3.23
C VAL A 133 -5.27 10.93 4.69
N VAL A 134 -4.72 9.75 4.94
CA VAL A 134 -4.46 9.27 6.30
C VAL A 134 -2.95 9.18 6.48
N ARG A 135 -2.44 9.86 7.49
CA ARG A 135 -1.01 9.86 7.81
C ARG A 135 -0.77 9.32 9.20
N ARG A 136 0.25 8.48 9.30
CA ARG A 136 0.75 7.96 10.58
C ARG A 136 2.26 7.93 10.52
N THR A 137 2.90 8.35 11.56
CA THR A 137 4.36 8.37 11.65
C THR A 137 4.86 7.57 12.82
#